data_c2ac873a8e8305fa82ca1bfd7d9d80e6
#
_entry.id   c2ac873a8e8305fa82ca1bfd7d9d80e6
#
_cell.length_a   1.000
_cell.length_b   1.000
_cell.length_c   1.000
_cell.angle_alpha   90.00
_cell.angle_beta   90.00
_cell.angle_gamma   90.00
#
_symmetry.space_group_name_H-M   'P 1'
#
loop_
_entity.id
_entity.type
_entity.pdbx_description
1 polymer ?
#
loop_
_entity_poly.entity_id
_entity_poly.type
_entity_poly.pdbx_seq_one_letter_code
_entity_poly.pdbx_strand_id
1 'polypeptide(L)'
;MIEYAPYEPEDFDEFWRETAAEATAVPLSFRRSLSNDFDCPGFKVETFEFLATGGKTLNGWLAYPDGARRLPAFVWLPPYGLESRLPDAYGTREGFVSLSFNFFGNGAFHQEKYVAGNGYFAEGAGSPYTWVFRRMFQDALIATKVLQAQIEVDEDRIGSMGMSQGGGMSIWLGAWSPIVKAVCADMPFLSGMNKTLQGKVYRYPLKELTDFAENVPVGDAIVQNTVSYFDTINHATRCGKPTQVSLGLSDPAVRPDAARAVFQALPGTKIQRTYDWGHDWFPDMIDNNRIWLIENLRYKSE
;
A
#
# COMPACT_ATOMS: atom_id res chain seq x y z
N MET A 1 23.17 15.54 0.69
CA MET A 1 21.85 14.97 1.02
C MET A 1 20.80 15.81 0.32
N ILE A 2 19.84 15.18 -0.34
CA ILE A 2 18.67 15.87 -0.89
C ILE A 2 17.72 16.13 0.27
N GLU A 3 17.29 17.36 0.43
CA GLU A 3 16.29 17.72 1.42
C GLU A 3 14.89 17.51 0.82
N TYR A 4 14.10 16.66 1.46
CA TYR A 4 12.73 16.39 1.12
C TYR A 4 11.81 17.02 2.16
N ALA A 5 10.76 17.66 1.68
CA ALA A 5 9.71 18.26 2.52
C ALA A 5 8.35 18.04 1.86
N PRO A 6 7.24 18.08 2.61
CA PRO A 6 5.91 18.10 2.02
C PRO A 6 5.74 19.23 0.99
N TYR A 7 5.02 18.95 -0.11
CA TYR A 7 4.81 19.88 -1.21
C TYR A 7 3.45 19.59 -1.86
N GLU A 8 2.41 19.86 -1.18
CA GLU A 8 1.05 19.49 -1.57
C GLU A 8 0.32 20.61 -2.30
N PRO A 9 -0.67 20.26 -3.16
CA PRO A 9 -1.60 21.24 -3.73
C PRO A 9 -2.52 21.85 -2.66
N GLU A 10 -3.08 23.02 -2.93
CA GLU A 10 -3.97 23.71 -1.99
C GLU A 10 -5.23 22.90 -1.62
N ASP A 11 -5.76 22.14 -2.59
CA ASP A 11 -6.96 21.30 -2.45
C ASP A 11 -6.64 19.84 -2.04
N PHE A 12 -5.41 19.55 -1.62
CA PHE A 12 -4.95 18.19 -1.28
C PHE A 12 -5.90 17.44 -0.34
N ASP A 13 -6.31 18.07 0.74
CA ASP A 13 -7.18 17.45 1.74
C ASP A 13 -8.60 17.23 1.21
N GLU A 14 -9.11 18.13 0.37
CA GLU A 14 -10.42 17.99 -0.25
C GLU A 14 -10.43 16.82 -1.24
N PHE A 15 -9.45 16.78 -2.14
CA PHE A 15 -9.27 15.71 -3.12
C PHE A 15 -9.26 14.33 -2.44
N TRP A 16 -8.52 14.17 -1.34
CA TRP A 16 -8.41 12.88 -0.69
C TRP A 16 -9.61 12.52 0.17
N ARG A 17 -10.27 13.50 0.79
CA ARG A 17 -11.56 13.25 1.48
C ARG A 17 -12.65 12.79 0.50
N GLU A 18 -12.74 13.41 -0.66
CA GLU A 18 -13.67 13.00 -1.72
C GLU A 18 -13.31 11.61 -2.24
N THR A 19 -12.04 11.35 -2.54
CA THR A 19 -11.56 10.05 -3.03
C THR A 19 -11.88 8.92 -2.03
N ALA A 20 -11.66 9.14 -0.74
CA ALA A 20 -12.00 8.17 0.31
C ALA A 20 -13.52 8.01 0.49
N ALA A 21 -14.28 9.08 0.36
CA ALA A 21 -15.74 9.04 0.43
C ALA A 21 -16.34 8.22 -0.72
N GLU A 22 -15.86 8.41 -1.95
CA GLU A 22 -16.26 7.60 -3.10
C GLU A 22 -16.00 6.11 -2.87
N ALA A 23 -14.81 5.74 -2.38
CA ALA A 23 -14.49 4.35 -2.05
C ALA A 23 -15.38 3.80 -0.93
N THR A 24 -15.70 4.62 0.06
CA THR A 24 -16.57 4.24 1.16
C THR A 24 -18.01 4.00 0.69
N ALA A 25 -18.47 4.74 -0.30
CA ALA A 25 -19.81 4.62 -0.89
C ALA A 25 -19.99 3.36 -1.75
N VAL A 26 -18.90 2.71 -2.19
CA VAL A 26 -19.00 1.44 -2.92
C VAL A 26 -19.67 0.39 -2.03
N PRO A 27 -20.78 -0.26 -2.51
CA PRO A 27 -21.48 -1.28 -1.74
C PRO A 27 -20.54 -2.42 -1.35
N LEU A 28 -20.64 -2.88 -0.11
CA LEU A 28 -19.89 -4.04 0.35
C LEU A 28 -20.47 -5.29 -0.28
N SER A 29 -19.74 -5.89 -1.21
CA SER A 29 -20.13 -7.11 -1.91
C SER A 29 -18.89 -7.96 -2.14
N PHE A 30 -18.90 -9.20 -1.63
CA PHE A 30 -17.79 -10.12 -1.79
C PHE A 30 -18.26 -11.58 -1.74
N ARG A 31 -17.46 -12.48 -2.29
CA ARG A 31 -17.63 -13.95 -2.19
C ARG A 31 -16.31 -14.57 -1.78
N ARG A 32 -16.37 -15.65 -1.02
CA ARG A 32 -15.22 -16.44 -0.54
C ARG A 32 -15.38 -17.89 -0.95
N SER A 33 -14.25 -18.54 -1.20
CA SER A 33 -14.19 -19.98 -1.47
C SER A 33 -12.91 -20.56 -0.89
N LEU A 34 -13.01 -21.69 -0.18
CA LEU A 34 -11.82 -22.40 0.29
C LEU A 34 -10.95 -22.78 -0.91
N SER A 35 -9.66 -22.53 -0.82
CA SER A 35 -8.71 -22.86 -1.87
C SER A 35 -7.75 -23.93 -1.39
N ASN A 36 -7.49 -24.89 -2.28
CA ASN A 36 -6.42 -25.87 -2.14
C ASN A 36 -5.24 -25.58 -3.09
N ASP A 37 -5.29 -24.45 -3.79
CA ASP A 37 -4.28 -24.08 -4.80
C ASP A 37 -2.99 -23.56 -4.16
N PHE A 38 -3.04 -23.22 -2.88
CA PHE A 38 -1.89 -22.73 -2.13
C PHE A 38 -1.87 -23.35 -0.72
N ASP A 39 -0.79 -24.06 -0.43
CA ASP A 39 -0.54 -24.58 0.92
C ASP A 39 0.24 -23.54 1.75
N CYS A 40 -0.37 -23.10 2.83
CA CYS A 40 0.23 -22.17 3.79
C CYS A 40 0.19 -22.82 5.19
N PRO A 41 1.29 -23.41 5.65
CA PRO A 41 1.31 -24.12 6.93
C PRO A 41 0.81 -23.25 8.10
N GLY A 42 -0.15 -23.76 8.85
CA GLY A 42 -0.76 -23.09 10.00
C GLY A 42 -1.89 -22.12 9.63
N PHE A 43 -2.24 -21.99 8.37
CA PHE A 43 -3.34 -21.12 7.90
C PHE A 43 -4.33 -21.87 7.01
N LYS A 44 -5.58 -21.51 7.12
CA LYS A 44 -6.57 -21.73 6.06
C LYS A 44 -6.46 -20.60 5.05
N VAL A 45 -6.48 -20.94 3.77
CA VAL A 45 -6.42 -19.97 2.68
C VAL A 45 -7.73 -20.05 1.90
N GLU A 46 -8.38 -18.91 1.73
CA GLU A 46 -9.54 -18.76 0.88
C GLU A 46 -9.25 -17.75 -0.24
N THR A 47 -9.73 -18.03 -1.43
CA THR A 47 -9.86 -17.02 -2.47
C THR A 47 -11.09 -16.18 -2.21
N PHE A 48 -11.06 -14.91 -2.58
CA PHE A 48 -12.22 -14.05 -2.54
C PHE A 48 -12.27 -13.12 -3.74
N GLU A 49 -13.50 -12.73 -4.06
CA GLU A 49 -13.80 -11.71 -5.06
C GLU A 49 -14.56 -10.59 -4.36
N PHE A 50 -14.32 -9.36 -4.72
CA PHE A 50 -15.07 -8.22 -4.19
C PHE A 50 -15.35 -7.16 -5.24
N LEU A 51 -16.46 -6.44 -5.05
CA LEU A 51 -16.81 -5.28 -5.85
C LEU A 51 -15.88 -4.11 -5.50
N ALA A 52 -15.18 -3.62 -6.49
CA ALA A 52 -14.20 -2.54 -6.39
C ALA A 52 -14.67 -1.28 -7.11
N THR A 53 -13.82 -0.27 -7.16
CA THR A 53 -14.07 1.01 -7.82
C THR A 53 -14.49 0.84 -9.28
N GLY A 54 -15.48 1.62 -9.72
CA GLY A 54 -16.00 1.58 -11.09
C GLY A 54 -16.79 0.32 -11.44
N GLY A 55 -17.27 -0.43 -10.44
CA GLY A 55 -18.05 -1.66 -10.65
C GLY A 55 -17.22 -2.86 -11.08
N LYS A 56 -15.90 -2.79 -10.99
CA LYS A 56 -15.00 -3.91 -11.31
C LYS A 56 -15.03 -4.97 -10.20
N THR A 57 -14.77 -6.22 -10.55
CA THR A 57 -14.48 -7.29 -9.60
C THR A 57 -12.97 -7.45 -9.49
N LEU A 58 -12.46 -7.44 -8.26
CA LEU A 58 -11.06 -7.75 -7.96
C LEU A 58 -10.99 -9.06 -7.18
N ASN A 59 -9.88 -9.78 -7.37
CA ASN A 59 -9.64 -11.08 -6.78
C ASN A 59 -8.48 -11.01 -5.80
N GLY A 60 -8.54 -11.83 -4.76
CA GLY A 60 -7.52 -11.91 -3.75
C GLY A 60 -7.60 -13.17 -2.92
N TRP A 61 -6.88 -13.19 -1.83
CA TRP A 61 -6.90 -14.27 -0.85
C TRP A 61 -7.05 -13.72 0.57
N LEU A 62 -7.65 -14.55 1.41
CA LEU A 62 -7.73 -14.38 2.86
C LEU A 62 -7.05 -15.57 3.51
N ALA A 63 -6.07 -15.30 4.41
CA ALA A 63 -5.40 -16.34 5.17
C ALA A 63 -5.60 -16.09 6.67
N TYR A 64 -5.97 -17.16 7.40
CA TYR A 64 -6.24 -17.08 8.83
C TYR A 64 -5.93 -18.42 9.53
N PRO A 65 -5.50 -18.40 10.83
CA PRO A 65 -5.29 -19.61 11.61
C PRO A 65 -6.56 -20.44 11.71
N ASP A 66 -6.43 -21.77 11.81
CA ASP A 66 -7.60 -22.64 12.01
C ASP A 66 -8.35 -22.28 13.31
N GLY A 67 -9.66 -22.24 13.25
CA GLY A 67 -10.50 -21.84 14.37
C GLY A 67 -10.47 -20.35 14.71
N ALA A 68 -9.90 -19.50 13.84
CA ALA A 68 -9.80 -18.06 14.04
C ALA A 68 -11.18 -17.42 14.34
N ARG A 69 -11.23 -16.61 15.39
CA ARG A 69 -12.39 -15.77 15.72
C ARG A 69 -11.90 -14.49 16.37
N ARG A 70 -12.34 -13.32 15.84
CA ARG A 70 -12.00 -12.00 16.36
C ARG A 70 -10.49 -11.81 16.60
N LEU A 71 -9.69 -12.22 15.62
CA LEU A 71 -8.25 -11.99 15.63
C LEU A 71 -7.91 -10.59 15.09
N PRO A 72 -6.78 -10.01 15.50
CA PRO A 72 -6.24 -8.85 14.80
C PRO A 72 -5.98 -9.19 13.34
N ALA A 73 -6.07 -8.21 12.47
CA ALA A 73 -5.94 -8.41 11.05
C ALA A 73 -5.10 -7.33 10.38
N PHE A 74 -4.64 -7.59 9.18
CA PHE A 74 -4.05 -6.57 8.32
C PHE A 74 -4.37 -6.79 6.85
N VAL A 75 -4.53 -5.69 6.12
CA VAL A 75 -4.50 -5.71 4.67
C VAL A 75 -3.05 -5.62 4.22
N TRP A 76 -2.64 -6.56 3.37
CA TRP A 76 -1.30 -6.61 2.80
C TRP A 76 -1.32 -6.07 1.37
N LEU A 77 -0.71 -4.91 1.15
CA LEU A 77 -0.74 -4.19 -0.12
C LEU A 77 0.49 -4.53 -0.97
N PRO A 78 0.31 -5.02 -2.21
CA PRO A 78 1.40 -5.49 -3.03
C PRO A 78 2.30 -4.35 -3.53
N PRO A 79 3.60 -4.64 -3.79
CA PRO A 79 4.49 -3.74 -4.51
C PRO A 79 4.05 -3.57 -5.96
N TYR A 80 4.81 -2.75 -6.72
CA TYR A 80 4.54 -2.52 -8.13
C TYR A 80 4.67 -3.82 -8.94
N GLY A 81 3.67 -4.11 -9.79
CA GLY A 81 3.61 -5.27 -10.67
C GLY A 81 2.16 -5.70 -10.94
N LEU A 82 1.99 -6.62 -11.89
CA LEU A 82 0.70 -7.22 -12.23
C LEU A 82 0.47 -8.55 -11.50
N GLU A 83 1.50 -9.07 -10.85
CA GLU A 83 1.43 -10.31 -10.08
C GLU A 83 0.61 -10.13 -8.80
N SER A 84 -0.10 -11.18 -8.40
CA SER A 84 -0.68 -11.30 -7.07
C SER A 84 0.39 -11.72 -6.07
N ARG A 85 0.33 -11.20 -4.87
CA ARG A 85 1.20 -11.70 -3.80
C ARG A 85 0.64 -13.00 -3.25
N LEU A 86 1.55 -13.87 -2.82
CA LEU A 86 1.17 -15.18 -2.28
C LEU A 86 0.99 -15.09 -0.76
N PRO A 87 0.14 -15.93 -0.16
CA PRO A 87 0.00 -16.03 1.29
C PRO A 87 1.15 -16.85 1.94
N ASP A 88 2.37 -16.41 1.65
CA ASP A 88 3.63 -16.96 2.18
C ASP A 88 4.04 -16.30 3.50
N ALA A 89 5.26 -16.52 3.94
CA ALA A 89 5.80 -15.94 5.17
C ALA A 89 5.79 -14.40 5.18
N TYR A 90 5.84 -13.74 4.03
CA TYR A 90 5.71 -12.28 3.93
C TYR A 90 4.26 -11.82 3.93
N GLY A 91 3.33 -12.61 3.38
CA GLY A 91 1.91 -12.31 3.29
C GLY A 91 1.12 -12.63 4.55
N THR A 92 1.64 -13.49 5.44
CA THR A 92 0.94 -13.95 6.64
C THR A 92 1.71 -13.65 7.92
N ARG A 93 1.03 -13.61 9.05
CA ARG A 93 1.63 -13.47 10.39
C ARG A 93 0.88 -14.34 11.38
N GLU A 94 1.61 -15.11 12.16
CA GLU A 94 1.03 -15.94 13.22
C GLU A 94 0.17 -15.09 14.17
N GLY A 95 -1.06 -15.55 14.43
CA GLY A 95 -2.03 -14.85 15.28
C GLY A 95 -2.81 -13.74 14.60
N PHE A 96 -2.69 -13.59 13.28
CA PHE A 96 -3.39 -12.59 12.49
C PHE A 96 -4.22 -13.21 11.37
N VAL A 97 -5.27 -12.50 10.98
CA VAL A 97 -5.92 -12.66 9.68
C VAL A 97 -5.25 -11.71 8.70
N SER A 98 -4.90 -12.19 7.53
CA SER A 98 -4.33 -11.37 6.46
C SER A 98 -5.12 -11.47 5.17
N LEU A 99 -5.22 -10.35 4.47
CA LEU A 99 -5.90 -10.24 3.19
C LEU A 99 -5.00 -9.50 2.21
N SER A 100 -4.84 -10.04 1.01
CA SER A 100 -4.24 -9.35 -0.13
C SER A 100 -5.07 -9.56 -1.39
N PHE A 101 -4.89 -8.71 -2.38
CA PHE A 101 -5.66 -8.76 -3.62
C PHE A 101 -4.86 -8.22 -4.80
N ASN A 102 -5.31 -8.53 -6.02
CA ASN A 102 -4.71 -8.05 -7.26
C ASN A 102 -5.43 -6.79 -7.75
N PHE A 103 -4.71 -5.70 -7.96
CA PHE A 103 -5.27 -4.41 -8.39
C PHE A 103 -5.83 -4.40 -9.83
N PHE A 104 -5.49 -5.41 -10.63
CA PHE A 104 -5.85 -5.50 -12.05
C PHE A 104 -6.90 -6.56 -12.34
N GLY A 105 -7.44 -7.22 -11.30
CA GLY A 105 -8.47 -8.24 -11.43
C GLY A 105 -7.94 -9.62 -11.82
N ASN A 106 -6.62 -9.80 -11.88
CA ASN A 106 -6.01 -11.12 -12.07
C ASN A 106 -6.34 -12.03 -10.88
N GLY A 107 -6.24 -13.34 -11.08
CA GLY A 107 -6.57 -14.34 -10.06
C GLY A 107 -5.75 -14.19 -8.77
N ALA A 108 -6.27 -14.73 -7.67
CA ALA A 108 -5.70 -14.59 -6.33
C ALA A 108 -4.22 -14.99 -6.23
N PHE A 109 -3.77 -15.92 -7.04
CA PHE A 109 -2.38 -16.44 -7.07
C PHE A 109 -1.70 -16.26 -8.43
N HIS A 110 -2.18 -15.30 -9.22
CA HIS A 110 -1.58 -14.98 -10.52
C HIS A 110 -0.12 -14.57 -10.37
N GLN A 111 0.76 -15.19 -11.16
CA GLN A 111 2.18 -14.87 -11.18
C GLN A 111 2.57 -14.38 -12.56
N GLU A 112 3.07 -13.16 -12.64
CA GLU A 112 3.51 -12.54 -13.88
C GLU A 112 4.85 -11.83 -13.63
N LYS A 113 5.82 -12.14 -14.48
CA LYS A 113 7.12 -11.46 -14.38
C LYS A 113 7.00 -10.02 -14.85
N TYR A 114 7.53 -9.11 -14.04
CA TYR A 114 7.65 -7.71 -14.45
C TYR A 114 8.48 -7.58 -15.73
N VAL A 115 7.93 -6.83 -16.69
CA VAL A 115 8.61 -6.47 -17.94
C VAL A 115 8.76 -4.95 -17.98
N ALA A 116 10.00 -4.48 -18.03
CA ALA A 116 10.30 -3.04 -18.09
C ALA A 116 9.67 -2.41 -19.34
N GLY A 117 9.00 -1.26 -19.16
CA GLY A 117 8.29 -0.55 -20.23
C GLY A 117 6.91 -1.10 -20.57
N ASN A 118 6.48 -2.18 -19.94
CA ASN A 118 5.13 -2.74 -20.08
C ASN A 118 4.38 -2.67 -18.75
N GLY A 119 4.43 -1.50 -18.12
CA GLY A 119 3.82 -1.25 -16.83
C GLY A 119 2.63 -0.29 -16.94
N TYR A 120 2.13 0.11 -15.78
CA TYR A 120 0.94 0.96 -15.65
C TYR A 120 1.24 2.31 -15.00
N PHE A 121 2.52 2.63 -14.76
CA PHE A 121 2.88 3.78 -13.92
C PHE A 121 2.45 5.12 -14.54
N ALA A 122 2.42 5.21 -15.87
CA ALA A 122 1.96 6.39 -16.59
C ALA A 122 0.46 6.36 -16.96
N GLU A 123 -0.27 5.28 -16.62
CA GLU A 123 -1.70 5.17 -16.96
C GLU A 123 -2.51 6.29 -16.31
N GLY A 124 -3.04 7.20 -17.13
CA GLY A 124 -3.83 8.33 -16.68
C GLY A 124 -3.05 9.45 -15.99
N ALA A 125 -1.71 9.47 -16.06
CA ALA A 125 -0.85 10.44 -15.37
C ALA A 125 -1.05 11.91 -15.77
N GLY A 126 -1.87 12.19 -16.78
CA GLY A 126 -2.23 13.54 -17.19
C GLY A 126 -3.07 14.32 -16.18
N SER A 127 -3.64 13.68 -15.18
CA SER A 127 -4.44 14.33 -14.14
C SER A 127 -4.46 13.47 -12.86
N PRO A 128 -4.49 14.09 -11.66
CA PRO A 128 -4.65 13.36 -10.41
C PRO A 128 -5.97 12.59 -10.35
N TYR A 129 -7.00 13.03 -11.03
CA TYR A 129 -8.30 12.36 -11.08
C TYR A 129 -8.31 11.08 -11.93
N THR A 130 -7.42 10.96 -12.91
CA THR A 130 -7.35 9.84 -13.84
C THR A 130 -6.17 8.92 -13.63
N TRP A 131 -5.17 9.33 -12.86
CA TRP A 131 -4.00 8.48 -12.61
C TRP A 131 -4.41 7.20 -11.93
N VAL A 132 -3.93 6.08 -12.46
CA VAL A 132 -4.27 4.72 -12.02
C VAL A 132 -4.18 4.53 -10.50
N PHE A 133 -3.26 5.22 -9.85
CA PHE A 133 -3.08 5.16 -8.40
C PHE A 133 -4.29 5.66 -7.62
N ARG A 134 -5.04 6.65 -8.12
CA ARG A 134 -6.27 7.10 -7.43
C ARG A 134 -7.23 5.93 -7.22
N ARG A 135 -7.49 5.17 -8.28
CA ARG A 135 -8.33 3.97 -8.22
C ARG A 135 -7.72 2.91 -7.29
N MET A 136 -6.41 2.67 -7.38
CA MET A 136 -5.74 1.68 -6.54
C MET A 136 -5.82 2.01 -5.05
N PHE A 137 -5.72 3.28 -4.66
CA PHE A 137 -5.94 3.73 -3.29
C PHE A 137 -7.38 3.50 -2.83
N GLN A 138 -8.37 3.79 -3.69
CA GLN A 138 -9.77 3.49 -3.43
C GLN A 138 -10.01 1.98 -3.24
N ASP A 139 -9.46 1.16 -4.13
CA ASP A 139 -9.58 -0.30 -4.05
C ASP A 139 -8.92 -0.86 -2.77
N ALA A 140 -7.80 -0.29 -2.31
CA ALA A 140 -7.18 -0.64 -1.04
C ALA A 140 -8.10 -0.34 0.17
N LEU A 141 -8.82 0.77 0.16
CA LEU A 141 -9.79 1.09 1.21
C LEU A 141 -10.99 0.16 1.17
N ILE A 142 -11.49 -0.19 -0.02
CA ILE A 142 -12.58 -1.16 -0.19
C ILE A 142 -12.16 -2.54 0.31
N ALA A 143 -10.96 -3.01 -0.05
CA ALA A 143 -10.41 -4.27 0.45
C ALA A 143 -10.28 -4.27 1.99
N THR A 144 -9.93 -3.13 2.59
CA THR A 144 -9.90 -2.97 4.05
C THR A 144 -11.30 -3.09 4.66
N LYS A 145 -12.34 -2.56 4.01
CA LYS A 145 -13.74 -2.74 4.42
C LYS A 145 -14.17 -4.21 4.30
N VAL A 146 -13.74 -4.90 3.24
CA VAL A 146 -14.01 -6.35 3.07
C VAL A 146 -13.34 -7.13 4.18
N LEU A 147 -12.09 -6.83 4.52
CA LEU A 147 -11.40 -7.47 5.65
C LEU A 147 -12.13 -7.23 6.98
N GLN A 148 -12.57 -6.00 7.25
CA GLN A 148 -13.32 -5.65 8.46
C GLN A 148 -14.60 -6.47 8.63
N ALA A 149 -15.26 -6.85 7.54
CA ALA A 149 -16.50 -7.57 7.56
C ALA A 149 -16.34 -9.10 7.77
N GLN A 150 -15.11 -9.61 7.90
CA GLN A 150 -14.89 -11.05 8.05
C GLN A 150 -15.12 -11.48 9.51
N ILE A 151 -15.77 -12.63 9.70
CA ILE A 151 -16.11 -13.17 11.04
C ILE A 151 -14.86 -13.54 11.87
N GLU A 152 -13.75 -13.83 11.21
CA GLU A 152 -12.47 -14.15 11.82
C GLU A 152 -11.77 -12.91 12.38
N VAL A 153 -12.18 -11.70 11.96
CA VAL A 153 -11.52 -10.43 12.22
C VAL A 153 -12.14 -9.72 13.42
N ASP A 154 -11.31 -9.13 14.25
CA ASP A 154 -11.70 -8.10 15.19
C ASP A 154 -11.69 -6.73 14.49
N GLU A 155 -12.87 -6.18 14.27
CA GLU A 155 -13.10 -4.97 13.49
C GLU A 155 -12.36 -3.72 14.02
N ASP A 156 -12.00 -3.72 15.30
CA ASP A 156 -11.28 -2.62 15.96
C ASP A 156 -9.75 -2.80 15.94
N ARG A 157 -9.25 -3.93 15.44
CA ARG A 157 -7.82 -4.29 15.43
C ARG A 157 -7.29 -4.61 14.04
N ILE A 158 -7.41 -3.64 13.13
CA ILE A 158 -6.99 -3.80 11.73
C ILE A 158 -5.81 -2.87 11.44
N GLY A 159 -4.75 -3.46 10.90
CA GLY A 159 -3.57 -2.76 10.40
C GLY A 159 -3.51 -2.72 8.88
N SER A 160 -2.58 -1.94 8.36
CA SER A 160 -2.13 -2.00 6.97
C SER A 160 -0.63 -2.30 6.91
N MET A 161 -0.24 -3.09 5.92
CA MET A 161 1.14 -3.45 5.70
C MET A 161 1.43 -3.52 4.19
N GLY A 162 2.62 -3.15 3.79
CA GLY A 162 3.05 -3.31 2.41
C GLY A 162 4.48 -2.84 2.19
N MET A 163 5.03 -3.24 1.05
CA MET A 163 6.37 -2.88 0.62
C MET A 163 6.31 -2.02 -0.63
N SER A 164 7.26 -1.10 -0.78
CA SER A 164 7.39 -0.25 -1.97
C SER A 164 6.10 0.53 -2.25
N GLN A 165 5.44 0.32 -3.38
CA GLN A 165 4.11 0.86 -3.68
C GLN A 165 3.13 0.58 -2.54
N GLY A 166 3.07 -0.67 -2.09
CA GLY A 166 2.21 -1.07 -0.97
C GLY A 166 2.57 -0.38 0.34
N GLY A 167 3.84 -0.06 0.56
CA GLY A 167 4.31 0.72 1.71
C GLY A 167 3.76 2.15 1.69
N GLY A 168 3.84 2.83 0.54
CA GLY A 168 3.23 4.16 0.35
C GLY A 168 1.71 4.14 0.53
N MET A 169 1.05 3.13 -0.05
CA MET A 169 -0.41 2.94 0.10
C MET A 169 -0.82 2.63 1.54
N SER A 170 0.03 1.94 2.31
CA SER A 170 -0.22 1.69 3.74
C SER A 170 -0.20 2.98 4.56
N ILE A 171 0.70 3.92 4.27
CA ILE A 171 0.72 5.26 4.87
C ILE A 171 -0.58 6.00 4.52
N TRP A 172 -1.02 5.93 3.26
CA TRP A 172 -2.27 6.54 2.82
C TRP A 172 -3.47 5.98 3.60
N LEU A 173 -3.57 4.66 3.75
CA LEU A 173 -4.64 4.05 4.56
C LEU A 173 -4.58 4.52 6.02
N GLY A 174 -3.38 4.67 6.58
CA GLY A 174 -3.21 5.23 7.93
C GLY A 174 -3.69 6.68 8.06
N ALA A 175 -3.58 7.46 7.00
CA ALA A 175 -4.02 8.85 6.94
C ALA A 175 -5.55 9.00 6.75
N TRP A 176 -6.13 8.23 5.82
CA TRP A 176 -7.48 8.48 5.30
C TRP A 176 -8.51 7.41 5.65
N SER A 177 -8.09 6.25 6.16
CA SER A 177 -9.01 5.20 6.59
C SER A 177 -9.34 5.30 8.08
N PRO A 178 -10.63 5.32 8.48
CA PRO A 178 -11.00 5.22 9.89
C PRO A 178 -10.81 3.80 10.46
N ILE A 179 -10.69 2.80 9.58
CA ILE A 179 -10.60 1.38 9.92
C ILE A 179 -9.19 1.02 10.41
N VAL A 180 -8.15 1.50 9.71
CA VAL A 180 -6.75 1.18 10.03
C VAL A 180 -6.33 1.82 11.34
N LYS A 181 -5.70 1.03 12.23
CA LYS A 181 -5.25 1.43 13.56
C LYS A 181 -3.72 1.42 13.73
N ALA A 182 -2.99 0.66 12.89
CA ALA A 182 -1.53 0.62 12.88
C ALA A 182 -1.01 0.36 11.45
N VAL A 183 0.20 0.83 11.17
CA VAL A 183 0.81 0.80 9.83
C VAL A 183 2.20 0.20 9.88
N CYS A 184 2.51 -0.69 8.93
CA CYS A 184 3.86 -1.13 8.59
C CYS A 184 4.15 -0.77 7.13
N ALA A 185 5.02 0.20 6.91
CA ALA A 185 5.39 0.69 5.59
C ALA A 185 6.84 0.33 5.29
N ASP A 186 7.05 -0.75 4.55
CA ASP A 186 8.40 -1.19 4.18
C ASP A 186 8.84 -0.49 2.88
N MET A 187 9.96 0.24 2.96
CA MET A 187 10.55 0.96 1.81
C MET A 187 9.49 1.73 1.00
N PRO A 188 8.71 2.66 1.63
CA PRO A 188 7.54 3.27 1.03
C PRO A 188 7.87 4.04 -0.25
N PHE A 189 7.32 3.60 -1.38
CA PHE A 189 7.48 4.24 -2.68
C PHE A 189 6.51 5.42 -2.86
N LEU A 190 6.64 6.15 -3.95
CA LEU A 190 6.03 7.46 -4.20
C LEU A 190 6.52 8.53 -3.21
N SER A 191 7.74 8.41 -2.70
CA SER A 191 8.30 9.32 -1.71
C SER A 191 9.28 10.30 -2.34
N GLY A 192 9.04 11.61 -2.18
CA GLY A 192 9.90 12.66 -2.71
C GLY A 192 9.94 12.72 -4.23
N MET A 193 8.81 12.47 -4.86
CA MET A 193 8.68 12.37 -6.32
C MET A 193 9.05 13.66 -7.02
N ASN A 194 8.73 14.82 -6.44
CA ASN A 194 9.09 16.13 -6.99
C ASN A 194 10.62 16.27 -7.21
N LYS A 195 11.43 15.74 -6.30
CA LYS A 195 12.89 15.79 -6.42
C LYS A 195 13.41 14.69 -7.34
N THR A 196 12.80 13.51 -7.26
CA THR A 196 13.18 12.36 -8.10
C THR A 196 12.95 12.64 -9.58
N LEU A 197 11.86 13.33 -9.93
CA LEU A 197 11.48 13.64 -11.31
C LEU A 197 12.06 14.97 -11.85
N GLN A 198 12.88 15.71 -11.08
CA GLN A 198 13.58 16.92 -11.57
C GLN A 198 14.69 16.64 -12.58
N GLY A 199 15.06 15.39 -12.79
CA GLY A 199 16.07 14.95 -13.75
C GLY A 199 15.52 13.88 -14.68
N LYS A 200 16.31 13.48 -15.70
CA LYS A 200 15.96 12.34 -16.53
C LYS A 200 16.03 11.06 -15.69
N VAL A 201 14.90 10.37 -15.58
CA VAL A 201 14.81 9.08 -14.90
C VAL A 201 14.93 7.97 -15.94
N TYR A 202 15.95 7.14 -15.81
CA TYR A 202 16.22 6.04 -16.74
C TYR A 202 15.78 4.68 -16.21
N ARG A 203 15.28 4.63 -14.96
CA ARG A 203 14.88 3.40 -14.31
C ARG A 203 13.35 3.23 -14.28
N TYR A 204 12.88 2.09 -14.74
CA TYR A 204 11.49 1.69 -14.57
C TYR A 204 11.18 1.34 -13.09
N PRO A 205 9.94 1.59 -12.64
CA PRO A 205 8.79 2.10 -13.41
C PRO A 205 8.76 3.61 -13.58
N LEU A 206 9.57 4.39 -12.88
CA LEU A 206 9.54 5.87 -12.93
C LEU A 206 9.80 6.43 -14.33
N LYS A 207 10.58 5.71 -15.14
CA LYS A 207 10.82 6.09 -16.53
C LYS A 207 9.54 6.23 -17.35
N GLU A 208 8.49 5.49 -17.03
CA GLU A 208 7.19 5.61 -17.72
C GLU A 208 6.61 7.02 -17.59
N LEU A 209 6.74 7.67 -16.43
CA LEU A 209 6.30 9.07 -16.25
C LEU A 209 7.18 10.04 -17.05
N THR A 210 8.47 9.80 -17.13
CA THR A 210 9.38 10.62 -17.93
C THR A 210 9.03 10.49 -19.41
N ASP A 211 8.84 9.26 -19.89
CA ASP A 211 8.44 9.01 -21.27
C ASP A 211 7.07 9.63 -21.60
N PHE A 212 6.11 9.57 -20.67
CA PHE A 212 4.83 10.26 -20.82
C PHE A 212 5.02 11.78 -20.93
N ALA A 213 5.80 12.37 -20.02
CA ALA A 213 6.05 13.81 -20.00
C ALA A 213 6.71 14.32 -21.29
N GLU A 214 7.66 13.56 -21.85
CA GLU A 214 8.35 13.90 -23.12
C GLU A 214 7.38 13.90 -24.34
N ASN A 215 6.27 13.18 -24.26
CA ASN A 215 5.29 13.05 -25.35
C ASN A 215 4.06 13.96 -25.21
N VAL A 216 3.98 14.78 -24.18
CA VAL A 216 2.82 15.65 -23.89
C VAL A 216 3.30 17.10 -23.76
N PRO A 217 2.64 18.09 -24.42
CA PRO A 217 2.95 19.50 -24.20
C PRO A 217 2.89 19.86 -22.71
N VAL A 218 3.91 20.55 -22.20
CA VAL A 218 4.09 20.88 -20.77
C VAL A 218 4.02 19.68 -19.83
N GLY A 219 4.37 18.49 -20.34
CA GLY A 219 4.22 17.21 -19.65
C GLY A 219 4.90 17.14 -18.30
N ASP A 220 6.10 17.75 -18.15
CA ASP A 220 6.79 17.82 -16.86
C ASP A 220 5.94 18.51 -15.78
N ALA A 221 5.31 19.64 -16.12
CA ALA A 221 4.45 20.37 -15.18
C ALA A 221 3.19 19.56 -14.83
N ILE A 222 2.61 18.87 -15.82
CA ILE A 222 1.45 18.01 -15.62
C ILE A 222 1.80 16.85 -14.68
N VAL A 223 2.90 16.15 -14.93
CA VAL A 223 3.35 15.04 -14.11
C VAL A 223 3.69 15.51 -12.70
N GLN A 224 4.43 16.63 -12.55
CA GLN A 224 4.76 17.20 -11.23
C GLN A 224 3.49 17.55 -10.44
N ASN A 225 2.48 18.13 -11.09
CA ASN A 225 1.21 18.41 -10.45
C ASN A 225 0.50 17.11 -10.04
N THR A 226 0.40 16.12 -10.93
CA THR A 226 -0.26 14.85 -10.63
C THR A 226 0.42 14.14 -9.45
N VAL A 227 1.74 13.98 -9.48
CA VAL A 227 2.45 13.24 -8.40
C VAL A 227 2.40 13.97 -7.06
N SER A 228 2.20 15.29 -7.02
CA SER A 228 2.09 16.04 -5.78
C SER A 228 0.89 15.62 -4.92
N TYR A 229 -0.19 15.15 -5.53
CA TYR A 229 -1.31 14.57 -4.79
C TYR A 229 -1.00 13.21 -4.17
N PHE A 230 -0.05 12.46 -4.73
CA PHE A 230 0.18 11.06 -4.38
C PHE A 230 1.48 10.83 -3.59
N ASP A 231 2.27 11.88 -3.35
CA ASP A 231 3.53 11.72 -2.65
C ASP A 231 3.32 11.25 -1.21
N THR A 232 3.97 10.16 -0.86
CA THR A 232 3.85 9.53 0.47
C THR A 232 4.26 10.48 1.59
N ILE A 233 5.18 11.44 1.34
CA ILE A 233 5.59 12.44 2.34
C ILE A 233 4.40 13.34 2.71
N ASN A 234 3.57 13.72 1.72
CA ASN A 234 2.39 14.54 1.95
C ASN A 234 1.33 13.77 2.77
N HIS A 235 1.10 12.50 2.44
CA HIS A 235 0.19 11.65 3.22
C HIS A 235 0.68 11.39 4.65
N ALA A 236 2.00 11.26 4.83
CA ALA A 236 2.58 11.00 6.14
C ALA A 236 2.23 12.08 7.17
N THR A 237 2.08 13.34 6.76
CA THR A 237 1.70 14.46 7.66
C THR A 237 0.30 14.28 8.27
N ARG A 238 -0.58 13.48 7.66
CA ARG A 238 -1.95 13.16 8.11
C ARG A 238 -2.05 11.80 8.78
N CYS A 239 -1.01 10.97 8.70
CA CYS A 239 -1.01 9.63 9.29
C CYS A 239 -0.70 9.69 10.80
N GLY A 240 -1.70 9.95 11.60
CA GLY A 240 -1.59 9.97 13.07
C GLY A 240 -1.59 8.60 13.74
N LYS A 241 -1.66 7.50 12.96
CA LYS A 241 -1.65 6.14 13.49
C LYS A 241 -0.23 5.69 13.85
N PRO A 242 -0.06 4.78 14.84
CA PRO A 242 1.22 4.15 15.09
C PRO A 242 1.80 3.57 13.79
N THR A 243 2.99 4.01 13.39
CA THR A 243 3.56 3.69 12.09
C THR A 243 5.01 3.23 12.21
N GLN A 244 5.30 2.03 11.70
CA GLN A 244 6.65 1.56 11.45
C GLN A 244 7.03 1.86 9.99
N VAL A 245 8.17 2.50 9.79
CA VAL A 245 8.75 2.70 8.46
C VAL A 245 10.08 1.96 8.40
N SER A 246 10.26 1.11 7.40
CA SER A 246 11.57 0.52 7.13
C SER A 246 12.24 1.15 5.91
N LEU A 247 13.58 1.10 5.89
CA LEU A 247 14.38 1.53 4.74
C LEU A 247 15.61 0.64 4.56
N GLY A 248 15.99 0.43 3.32
CA GLY A 248 17.24 -0.23 2.93
C GLY A 248 18.32 0.83 2.65
N LEU A 249 19.52 0.67 3.24
CA LEU A 249 20.61 1.64 3.07
C LEU A 249 21.16 1.66 1.65
N SER A 250 21.08 0.54 0.94
CA SER A 250 21.52 0.36 -0.44
C SER A 250 20.36 0.30 -1.44
N ASP A 251 19.15 0.77 -1.03
CA ASP A 251 17.96 0.73 -1.87
C ASP A 251 18.09 1.68 -3.08
N PRO A 252 18.08 1.12 -4.30
CA PRO A 252 18.21 1.93 -5.51
C PRO A 252 16.86 2.41 -6.07
N ALA A 253 15.73 1.91 -5.54
CA ALA A 253 14.38 2.24 -6.01
C ALA A 253 13.72 3.29 -5.13
N VAL A 254 13.78 3.12 -3.81
CA VAL A 254 13.32 4.10 -2.82
C VAL A 254 14.53 4.62 -2.06
N ARG A 255 14.97 5.82 -2.40
CA ARG A 255 16.15 6.42 -1.76
C ARG A 255 15.99 6.46 -0.24
N PRO A 256 17.01 6.05 0.53
CA PRO A 256 16.94 6.06 2.00
C PRO A 256 16.60 7.43 2.60
N ASP A 257 17.04 8.52 1.96
CA ASP A 257 16.73 9.88 2.40
C ASP A 257 15.26 10.25 2.16
N ALA A 258 14.62 9.77 1.09
CA ALA A 258 13.19 9.95 0.85
C ALA A 258 12.33 9.14 1.86
N ALA A 259 12.70 7.89 2.14
CA ALA A 259 12.03 7.09 3.17
C ALA A 259 12.18 7.70 4.58
N ARG A 260 13.35 8.29 4.90
CA ARG A 260 13.53 9.05 6.15
C ARG A 260 12.64 10.29 6.21
N ALA A 261 12.42 10.97 5.10
CA ALA A 261 11.52 12.12 5.06
C ALA A 261 10.07 11.72 5.33
N VAL A 262 9.62 10.57 4.82
CA VAL A 262 8.31 9.99 5.20
C VAL A 262 8.24 9.77 6.70
N PHE A 263 9.24 9.11 7.28
CA PHE A 263 9.31 8.89 8.73
C PHE A 263 9.28 10.20 9.52
N GLN A 264 10.02 11.20 9.10
CA GLN A 264 10.08 12.49 9.77
C GLN A 264 8.73 13.23 9.74
N ALA A 265 8.01 13.14 8.64
CA ALA A 265 6.72 13.79 8.43
C ALA A 265 5.57 13.20 9.27
N LEU A 266 5.68 11.96 9.75
CA LEU A 266 4.67 11.32 10.59
C LEU A 266 4.50 12.05 11.93
N PRO A 267 3.29 12.46 12.33
CA PRO A 267 3.07 13.20 13.59
C PRO A 267 2.93 12.31 14.82
N GLY A 268 2.55 11.03 14.64
CA GLY A 268 2.17 10.12 15.71
C GLY A 268 3.32 9.26 16.27
N THR A 269 2.94 8.22 17.00
CA THR A 269 3.88 7.17 17.47
C THR A 269 4.51 6.49 16.27
N LYS A 270 5.82 6.45 16.23
CA LYS A 270 6.55 5.93 15.06
C LYS A 270 7.87 5.29 15.43
N ILE A 271 8.26 4.29 14.62
CA ILE A 271 9.59 3.68 14.69
C ILE A 271 10.19 3.56 13.29
N GLN A 272 11.49 3.78 13.17
CA GLN A 272 12.24 3.53 11.95
C GLN A 272 13.06 2.26 12.10
N ARG A 273 12.97 1.37 11.11
CA ARG A 273 13.85 0.21 10.95
C ARG A 273 14.80 0.47 9.78
N THR A 274 16.05 0.16 9.96
CA THR A 274 17.07 0.37 8.94
C THR A 274 17.79 -0.95 8.69
N TYR A 275 17.88 -1.34 7.42
CA TYR A 275 18.52 -2.58 7.00
C TYR A 275 19.71 -2.26 6.09
N ASP A 276 20.81 -2.96 6.26
CA ASP A 276 21.92 -2.94 5.29
C ASP A 276 21.56 -3.83 4.09
N TRP A 277 20.60 -3.37 3.30
CA TRP A 277 19.92 -4.12 2.25
C TRP A 277 19.52 -3.22 1.09
N GLY A 278 19.18 -3.86 -0.05
CA GLY A 278 18.63 -3.19 -1.24
C GLY A 278 17.11 -3.01 -1.18
N HIS A 279 16.47 -2.99 -2.35
CA HIS A 279 15.01 -2.89 -2.50
C HIS A 279 14.39 -4.29 -2.58
N ASP A 280 14.38 -4.99 -1.48
CA ASP A 280 13.81 -6.34 -1.39
C ASP A 280 13.46 -6.68 0.07
N TRP A 281 12.78 -7.80 0.27
CA TRP A 281 12.45 -8.33 1.58
C TRP A 281 13.71 -8.71 2.37
N PHE A 282 13.78 -8.21 3.57
CA PHE A 282 14.79 -8.62 4.54
C PHE A 282 14.12 -9.51 5.60
N PRO A 283 14.71 -10.65 5.97
CA PRO A 283 14.05 -11.62 6.87
C PRO A 283 13.51 -11.02 8.16
N ASP A 284 14.26 -10.12 8.79
CA ASP A 284 13.86 -9.47 10.04
C ASP A 284 12.59 -8.59 9.90
N MET A 285 12.18 -8.23 8.68
CA MET A 285 10.94 -7.47 8.44
C MET A 285 9.72 -8.26 8.92
N ILE A 286 9.73 -9.58 8.77
CA ILE A 286 8.60 -10.44 9.16
C ILE A 286 8.34 -10.29 10.65
N ASP A 287 9.36 -10.50 11.47
CA ASP A 287 9.25 -10.43 12.92
C ASP A 287 9.03 -8.99 13.41
N ASN A 288 9.75 -8.03 12.86
CA ASN A 288 9.61 -6.62 13.23
C ASN A 288 8.18 -6.11 12.94
N ASN A 289 7.61 -6.44 11.79
CA ASN A 289 6.24 -6.05 11.43
C ASN A 289 5.22 -6.75 12.35
N ARG A 290 5.42 -8.05 12.64
CA ARG A 290 4.57 -8.81 13.56
C ARG A 290 4.57 -8.21 14.97
N ILE A 291 5.74 -7.94 15.52
CA ILE A 291 5.89 -7.35 16.86
C ILE A 291 5.20 -5.99 16.90
N TRP A 292 5.45 -5.13 15.89
CA TRP A 292 4.83 -3.81 15.81
C TRP A 292 3.31 -3.87 15.77
N LEU A 293 2.74 -4.75 14.93
CA LEU A 293 1.29 -4.92 14.85
C LEU A 293 0.71 -5.47 16.16
N ILE A 294 1.37 -6.46 16.82
CA ILE A 294 0.94 -6.96 18.12
C ILE A 294 0.88 -5.83 19.14
N GLU A 295 1.92 -5.00 19.23
CA GLU A 295 2.01 -3.93 20.21
C GLU A 295 0.96 -2.83 20.01
N ASN A 296 0.63 -2.52 18.77
CA ASN A 296 -0.23 -1.39 18.43
C ASN A 296 -1.68 -1.77 18.09
N LEU A 297 -1.99 -3.06 17.97
CA LEU A 297 -3.35 -3.60 17.81
C LEU A 297 -3.83 -4.35 19.06
N ARG A 298 -3.21 -4.14 20.22
CA ARG A 298 -3.69 -4.68 21.51
C ARG A 298 -4.99 -3.97 21.90
N TYR A 299 -5.85 -4.66 22.65
CA TYR A 299 -6.90 -3.97 23.38
C TYR A 299 -6.24 -2.94 24.29
N LYS A 300 -6.68 -1.70 24.21
CA LYS A 300 -6.36 -0.73 25.26
C LYS A 300 -7.09 -1.23 26.50
N SER A 301 -6.35 -1.72 27.51
CA SER A 301 -6.90 -1.86 28.84
C SER A 301 -7.38 -0.47 29.27
N GLU A 302 -8.68 -0.35 29.54
CA GLU A 302 -9.28 0.84 30.14
C GLU A 302 -8.60 1.20 31.46
#